data_50299eabbe476111ecc555d5929c6a31
#
_entry.id   50299eabbe476111ecc555d5929c6a31
#
_cell.length_a   1.000
_cell.length_b   1.000
_cell.length_c   1.000
_cell.angle_alpha   90.00
_cell.angle_beta   90.00
_cell.angle_gamma   90.00
#
_symmetry.space_group_name_H-M   'P 1'
#
loop_
_entity.id
_entity.type
_entity.pdbx_description
1 polymer ?
#
loop_
_entity_poly.entity_id
_entity_poly.type
_entity_poly.pdbx_seq_one_letter_code
_entity_poly.pdbx_strand_id
1 'polypeptide(L)'
;MTKTKIVTTPIGQVSNDTVTRDLSKLSQPTGNIYETTMIIAKRSNQIASEVKQELSARMEEFTSYADTLEETFENREQIELSRQYERMPKPTLLAIKEFEEGKIYYRKIEEKKD
;
A
#
# COMPACT_ATOMS: atom_id res chain seq x y z
N MET A 1 -21.41 2.48 4.41
CA MET A 1 -20.60 2.04 3.27
C MET A 1 -19.24 1.61 3.76
N THR A 2 -18.95 0.35 3.67
CA THR A 2 -17.66 -0.16 4.10
C THR A 2 -16.61 0.20 3.07
N LYS A 3 -15.58 0.93 3.49
CA LYS A 3 -14.44 1.17 2.64
C LYS A 3 -13.80 -0.17 2.30
N THR A 4 -13.68 -0.45 1.02
CA THR A 4 -12.92 -1.60 0.57
C THR A 4 -11.48 -1.40 1.02
N LYS A 5 -10.96 -2.36 1.76
CA LYS A 5 -9.55 -2.30 2.14
C LYS A 5 -8.68 -2.43 0.89
N ILE A 6 -7.84 -1.45 0.67
CA ILE A 6 -6.95 -1.41 -0.47
C ILE A 6 -5.84 -2.42 -0.34
N VAL A 7 -5.36 -2.61 0.88
CA VAL A 7 -4.32 -3.57 1.18
C VAL A 7 -4.99 -4.88 1.58
N THR A 8 -4.93 -5.89 0.70
CA THR A 8 -5.54 -7.19 0.93
C THR A 8 -4.66 -8.12 1.75
N THR A 9 -3.36 -7.86 1.78
CA THR A 9 -2.40 -8.68 2.53
C THR A 9 -2.30 -8.17 3.96
N PRO A 10 -2.39 -9.05 4.97
CA PRO A 10 -2.21 -8.63 6.36
C PRO A 10 -0.85 -7.99 6.57
N ILE A 11 -0.87 -6.78 7.10
CA ILE A 11 0.35 -5.96 7.27
C ILE A 11 1.41 -6.68 8.10
N GLY A 12 0.99 -7.44 9.14
CA GLY A 12 1.93 -8.17 10.00
C GLY A 12 2.66 -9.31 9.33
N GLN A 13 2.23 -9.75 8.13
CA GLN A 13 2.86 -10.84 7.40
C GLN A 13 3.90 -10.39 6.39
N VAL A 14 4.04 -9.09 6.20
CA VAL A 14 4.99 -8.53 5.23
C VAL A 14 6.16 -7.92 5.96
N SER A 15 7.37 -8.42 5.67
CA SER A 15 8.58 -7.89 6.24
C SER A 15 8.95 -6.54 5.61
N ASN A 16 9.48 -5.63 6.43
CA ASN A 16 10.04 -4.37 5.95
C ASN A 16 11.45 -4.54 5.37
N ASP A 17 12.03 -5.72 5.51
CA ASP A 17 13.38 -5.97 5.05
C ASP A 17 13.43 -6.16 3.54
N THR A 18 14.52 -5.72 2.92
CA THR A 18 14.78 -5.98 1.53
C THR A 18 15.28 -7.41 1.37
N VAL A 19 14.53 -8.21 0.65
CA VAL A 19 14.82 -9.62 0.43
C VAL A 19 15.13 -9.84 -1.04
N THR A 20 16.15 -10.63 -1.33
CA THR A 20 16.43 -11.05 -2.70
C THR A 20 15.30 -11.94 -3.22
N ARG A 21 14.78 -11.59 -4.40
CA ARG A 21 13.65 -12.31 -4.99
C ARG A 21 14.05 -12.98 -6.29
N ASP A 22 13.39 -14.10 -6.57
CA ASP A 22 13.59 -14.81 -7.83
C ASP A 22 12.78 -14.12 -8.93
N LEU A 23 13.47 -13.44 -9.82
CA LEU A 23 12.83 -12.70 -10.91
C LEU A 23 12.12 -13.62 -11.91
N SER A 24 12.62 -14.84 -12.08
CA SER A 24 11.96 -15.81 -12.94
C SER A 24 10.57 -16.17 -12.43
N LYS A 25 10.43 -16.38 -11.13
CA LYS A 25 9.14 -16.66 -10.51
C LYS A 25 8.20 -15.48 -10.61
N LEU A 26 8.72 -14.28 -10.37
CA LEU A 26 7.91 -13.04 -10.45
C LEU A 26 7.40 -12.80 -11.86
N SER A 27 8.20 -13.14 -12.88
CA SER A 27 7.81 -12.89 -14.26
C SER A 27 6.92 -13.99 -14.86
N GLN A 28 6.76 -15.14 -14.21
CA GLN A 28 5.96 -16.24 -14.74
C GLN A 28 4.53 -15.85 -15.12
N PRO A 29 3.77 -15.15 -14.25
CA PRO A 29 2.39 -14.82 -14.60
C PRO A 29 2.23 -13.92 -15.82
N THR A 30 3.19 -13.05 -16.08
CA THR A 30 3.14 -12.11 -17.21
C THR A 30 3.98 -12.57 -18.39
N GLY A 31 4.97 -13.42 -18.14
CA GLY A 31 5.96 -13.80 -19.14
C GLY A 31 7.03 -12.75 -19.42
N ASN A 32 7.02 -11.64 -18.70
CA ASN A 32 7.92 -10.53 -18.94
C ASN A 32 8.14 -9.73 -17.65
N ILE A 33 9.40 -9.65 -17.21
CA ILE A 33 9.72 -8.95 -15.96
C ILE A 33 9.39 -7.46 -16.01
N TYR A 34 9.45 -6.82 -17.18
CA TYR A 34 9.08 -5.42 -17.31
C TYR A 34 7.59 -5.20 -17.05
N GLU A 35 6.75 -6.09 -17.56
CA GLU A 35 5.31 -6.05 -17.30
C GLU A 35 5.02 -6.27 -15.83
N THR A 36 5.66 -7.25 -15.22
CA THR A 36 5.54 -7.51 -13.78
C THR A 36 5.92 -6.28 -12.98
N THR A 37 7.03 -5.65 -13.31
CA THR A 37 7.51 -4.44 -12.62
C THR A 37 6.50 -3.30 -12.75
N MET A 38 5.93 -3.10 -13.93
CA MET A 38 4.93 -2.06 -14.14
C MET A 38 3.65 -2.31 -13.33
N ILE A 39 3.20 -3.56 -13.27
CA ILE A 39 2.03 -3.94 -12.48
C ILE A 39 2.27 -3.64 -10.99
N ILE A 40 3.41 -4.07 -10.49
CA ILE A 40 3.78 -3.86 -9.09
C ILE A 40 3.92 -2.35 -8.80
N ALA A 41 4.54 -1.59 -9.70
CA ALA A 41 4.71 -0.16 -9.54
C ALA A 41 3.37 0.58 -9.48
N LYS A 42 2.44 0.24 -10.37
CA LYS A 42 1.10 0.85 -10.36
C LYS A 42 0.35 0.51 -9.09
N ARG A 43 0.43 -0.73 -8.65
CA ARG A 43 -0.23 -1.14 -7.41
C ARG A 43 0.40 -0.43 -6.20
N SER A 44 1.72 -0.29 -6.19
CA SER A 44 2.43 0.44 -5.13
C SER A 44 1.95 1.89 -5.03
N ASN A 45 1.79 2.54 -6.17
CA ASN A 45 1.29 3.92 -6.21
C ASN A 45 -0.14 4.02 -5.68
N GLN A 46 -1.00 3.06 -6.01
CA GLN A 46 -2.37 3.01 -5.49
C GLN A 46 -2.36 2.87 -3.97
N ILE A 47 -1.57 1.94 -3.46
CA ILE A 47 -1.45 1.70 -2.01
C ILE A 47 -0.93 2.96 -1.32
N ALA A 48 0.14 3.57 -1.84
CA ALA A 48 0.72 4.76 -1.27
C ALA A 48 -0.25 5.94 -1.24
N SER A 49 -0.98 6.14 -2.33
CA SER A 49 -1.97 7.21 -2.44
C SER A 49 -3.09 7.03 -1.41
N GLU A 50 -3.60 5.82 -1.28
CA GLU A 50 -4.71 5.58 -0.36
C GLU A 50 -4.29 5.60 1.11
N VAL A 51 -3.09 5.11 1.42
CA VAL A 51 -2.53 5.23 2.77
C VAL A 51 -2.38 6.70 3.13
N LYS A 52 -1.90 7.52 2.20
CA LYS A 52 -1.75 8.96 2.41
C LYS A 52 -3.09 9.64 2.63
N GLN A 53 -4.10 9.30 1.84
CA GLN A 53 -5.45 9.84 1.98
C GLN A 53 -6.06 9.45 3.31
N GLU A 54 -5.93 8.19 3.70
CA GLU A 54 -6.44 7.71 4.98
C GLU A 54 -5.75 8.41 6.15
N LEU A 55 -4.43 8.55 6.09
CA LEU A 55 -3.68 9.26 7.12
C LEU A 55 -4.12 10.72 7.22
N SER A 56 -4.27 11.39 6.08
CA SER A 56 -4.73 12.78 6.06
C SER A 56 -6.12 12.94 6.66
N ALA A 57 -7.03 12.03 6.32
CA ALA A 57 -8.39 12.05 6.85
C ALA A 57 -8.40 11.87 8.38
N ARG A 58 -7.60 10.95 8.88
CA ARG A 58 -7.50 10.73 10.32
C ARG A 58 -6.86 11.90 11.05
N MET A 59 -5.85 12.52 10.43
CA MET A 59 -5.22 13.71 11.00
C MET A 59 -6.19 14.89 11.05
N GLU A 60 -7.03 15.06 10.03
CA GLU A 60 -8.08 16.07 10.05
C GLU A 60 -9.10 15.83 11.14
N GLU A 61 -9.49 14.58 11.38
CA GLU A 61 -10.38 14.24 12.48
C GLU A 61 -9.78 14.65 13.82
N PHE A 62 -8.51 14.38 14.04
CA PHE A 62 -7.82 14.78 15.25
C PHE A 62 -7.75 16.30 15.40
N THR A 63 -7.47 17.01 14.31
CA THR A 63 -7.42 18.47 14.31
C THR A 63 -8.78 19.07 14.63
N SER A 64 -9.83 18.55 14.04
CA SER A 64 -11.21 18.96 14.30
C SER A 64 -11.62 18.67 15.75
N TYR A 65 -11.18 17.56 16.28
CA TYR A 65 -11.42 17.18 17.67
C TYR A 65 -10.64 18.08 18.63
N ALA A 66 -9.49 18.57 18.18
CA ALA A 66 -8.59 19.46 18.89
C ALA A 66 -9.22 20.79 19.22
N ASP A 67 -9.96 21.33 18.28
CA ASP A 67 -10.63 22.60 18.47
C ASP A 67 -11.67 22.55 19.61
N THR A 68 -12.04 21.33 20.02
CA THR A 68 -13.03 21.12 21.07
C THR A 68 -12.45 20.57 22.39
N LEU A 69 -11.19 20.07 22.38
CA LEU A 69 -10.55 19.50 23.58
C LEU A 69 -9.21 20.18 23.86
N GLU A 70 -8.74 20.04 25.09
CA GLU A 70 -7.46 20.62 25.52
C GLU A 70 -6.28 19.97 24.80
N GLU A 71 -5.31 20.80 24.42
CA GLU A 71 -4.20 20.50 23.52
C GLU A 71 -3.31 19.29 23.88
N THR A 72 -3.18 18.96 25.15
CA THR A 72 -2.25 17.94 25.61
C THR A 72 -2.66 16.52 25.28
N PHE A 73 -3.94 16.28 25.10
CA PHE A 73 -4.46 14.96 24.78
C PHE A 73 -4.23 14.57 23.33
N GLU A 74 -4.24 15.55 22.44
CA GLU A 74 -4.13 15.32 21.01
C GLU A 74 -2.78 14.90 20.50
N ASN A 75 -1.74 15.52 21.00
CA ASN A 75 -0.39 15.24 20.53
C ASN A 75 -0.01 13.78 20.70
N ARG A 76 -0.49 13.14 21.76
CA ARG A 76 -0.17 11.75 22.01
C ARG A 76 -0.83 10.82 21.01
N GLU A 77 -2.09 11.05 20.69
CA GLU A 77 -2.81 10.21 19.71
C GLU A 77 -2.29 10.40 18.30
N GLN A 78 -1.95 11.64 17.92
CA GLN A 78 -1.35 11.93 16.63
C GLN A 78 0.00 11.24 16.47
N ILE A 79 0.83 11.27 17.52
CA ILE A 79 2.13 10.59 17.52
C ILE A 79 1.96 9.08 17.36
N GLU A 80 1.01 8.47 18.07
CA GLU A 80 0.73 7.05 17.95
C GLU A 80 0.25 6.68 16.55
N LEU A 81 -0.64 7.47 15.98
CA LEU A 81 -1.13 7.26 14.62
C LEU A 81 0.02 7.33 13.61
N SER A 82 0.86 8.35 13.72
CA SER A 82 2.02 8.49 12.85
C SER A 82 2.96 7.31 12.97
N ARG A 83 3.19 6.82 14.19
CA ARG A 83 4.03 5.65 14.43
C ARG A 83 3.46 4.39 13.79
N GLN A 84 2.15 4.21 13.84
CA GLN A 84 1.51 3.07 13.20
C GLN A 84 1.76 3.07 11.70
N TYR A 85 1.61 4.22 11.06
CA TYR A 85 1.86 4.34 9.62
C TYR A 85 3.34 4.19 9.27
N GLU A 86 4.23 4.70 10.10
CA GLU A 86 5.67 4.52 9.89
C GLU A 86 6.12 3.07 10.01
N ARG A 87 5.43 2.27 10.82
CA ARG A 87 5.72 0.84 10.98
C ARG A 87 5.15 -0.02 9.87
N MET A 88 4.28 0.51 9.04
CA MET A 88 3.73 -0.23 7.91
C MET A 88 4.84 -0.59 6.92
N PRO A 89 4.79 -1.79 6.33
CA PRO A 89 5.70 -2.11 5.25
C PRO A 89 5.55 -1.11 4.11
N LYS A 90 6.64 -0.90 3.38
CA LYS A 90 6.61 0.01 2.23
C LYS A 90 5.58 -0.46 1.21
N PRO A 91 4.90 0.47 0.52
CA PRO A 91 3.90 0.09 -0.49
C PRO A 91 4.43 -0.86 -1.56
N THR A 92 5.70 -0.72 -1.93
CA THR A 92 6.34 -1.62 -2.89
C THR A 92 6.38 -3.06 -2.39
N LEU A 93 6.69 -3.25 -1.11
CA LEU A 93 6.75 -4.59 -0.51
C LEU A 93 5.36 -5.22 -0.42
N LEU A 94 4.36 -4.43 -0.06
CA LEU A 94 2.98 -4.89 -0.03
C LEU A 94 2.50 -5.29 -1.42
N ALA A 95 2.82 -4.49 -2.43
CA ALA A 95 2.44 -4.77 -3.81
C ALA A 95 3.11 -6.04 -4.34
N ILE A 96 4.38 -6.25 -4.03
CA ILE A 96 5.09 -7.47 -4.43
C ILE A 96 4.42 -8.70 -3.80
N LYS A 97 4.08 -8.61 -2.53
CA LYS A 97 3.43 -9.72 -1.83
C LYS A 97 2.06 -10.02 -2.44
N GLU A 98 1.27 -9.00 -2.72
CA GLU A 98 -0.03 -9.17 -3.38
C GLU A 98 0.13 -9.81 -4.76
N PHE A 99 1.15 -9.40 -5.50
CA PHE A 99 1.42 -9.99 -6.82
C PHE A 99 1.79 -11.47 -6.71
N GLU A 100 2.68 -11.81 -5.78
CA GLU A 100 3.09 -13.21 -5.54
C GLU A 100 1.90 -14.09 -5.17
N GLU A 101 0.94 -13.56 -4.46
CA GLU A 101 -0.26 -14.29 -4.03
C GLU A 101 -1.38 -14.28 -5.08
N GLY A 102 -1.16 -13.63 -6.23
CA GLY A 102 -2.15 -13.56 -7.29
C GLY A 102 -3.35 -12.70 -6.95
N LYS A 103 -3.18 -11.71 -6.09
CA LYS A 103 -4.27 -10.84 -5.62
C LYS A 103 -4.42 -9.55 -6.41
N ILE A 104 -3.54 -9.29 -7.38
CA ILE A 104 -3.61 -8.07 -8.18
C ILE A 104 -4.34 -8.38 -9.48
N TYR A 105 -5.40 -7.62 -9.74
CA TYR A 105 -6.07 -7.64 -11.02
C TYR A 105 -5.34 -6.73 -12.00
N TYR A 106 -4.97 -7.27 -13.16
CA TYR A 106 -4.36 -6.50 -14.22
C TYR A 106 -4.84 -7.02 -15.57
N ARG A 107 -4.77 -6.14 -16.56
CA ARG A 107 -5.18 -6.47 -17.92
C ARG A 107 -4.09 -6.05 -18.89
N LYS A 108 -3.67 -6.99 -19.73
CA LYS A 108 -2.72 -6.69 -20.80
C LYS A 108 -3.44 -6.01 -21.95
N ILE A 109 -2.81 -4.96 -22.46
CA ILE A 109 -3.27 -4.32 -23.68
C ILE A 109 -2.64 -5.08 -24.83
N GLU A 110 -3.47 -5.77 -25.63
CA GLU A 110 -2.98 -6.44 -26.81
C GLU A 110 -2.73 -5.41 -27.91
N GLU A 111 -1.51 -5.41 -28.44
CA GLU A 111 -1.23 -4.60 -29.63
C GLU A 111 -2.00 -5.20 -30.79
N LYS A 112 -2.84 -4.39 -31.41
CA LYS A 112 -3.48 -4.78 -32.68
C LYS A 112 -2.40 -4.83 -33.75
N LYS A 113 -2.11 -6.03 -34.21
CA LYS A 113 -1.31 -6.18 -35.41
C LYS A 113 -2.18 -5.79 -36.61
N ASP A 114 -1.79 -4.74 -37.23
CA ASP A 114 -2.36 -4.38 -38.52
C ASP A 114 -1.88 -5.32 -39.60
#